data_252a238e563bbafad54649148144f9e4
#
_entry.id   252a238e563bbafad54649148144f9e4
#
_cell.length_a   1.000
_cell.length_b   1.000
_cell.length_c   1.000
_cell.angle_alpha   90.00
_cell.angle_beta   90.00
_cell.angle_gamma   90.00
#
_symmetry.space_group_name_H-M   'P 1'
#
loop_
_entity.id
_entity.type
_entity.pdbx_description
1 polymer ?
#
loop_
_entity_poly.entity_id
_entity_poly.type
_entity_poly.pdbx_seq_one_letter_code
_entity_poly.pdbx_strand_id
1 'polypeptide(L)'
;MNLKNHFELLANYNQWMNPKIYDAAAQLSADELAKDRGAFFGSILGTLNHIVVGDTIWLKRFATHPSCQVSLREIATLDNPTSLNQILFGDIAHLTEHRTWLDWQIIHWISELTEDDLAVTLS
;
A
#
# COMPACT_ATOMS: atom_id res chain seq x y z
N MET A 1 11.19 -13.26 -19.29
CA MET A 1 10.93 -12.55 -18.02
C MET A 1 10.53 -13.57 -16.97
N ASN A 2 11.15 -13.55 -15.81
CA ASN A 2 10.76 -14.41 -14.71
C ASN A 2 9.71 -13.72 -13.82
N LEU A 3 9.16 -14.44 -12.86
CA LEU A 3 8.10 -13.95 -12.00
C LEU A 3 8.57 -12.77 -11.13
N LYS A 4 9.80 -12.81 -10.63
CA LYS A 4 10.38 -11.71 -9.86
C LYS A 4 10.42 -10.41 -10.68
N ASN A 5 10.89 -10.48 -11.93
CA ASN A 5 10.93 -9.32 -12.82
C ASN A 5 9.54 -8.74 -13.06
N HIS A 6 8.54 -9.60 -13.16
CA HIS A 6 7.17 -9.17 -13.31
C HIS A 6 6.69 -8.38 -12.09
N PHE A 7 6.97 -8.87 -10.88
CA PHE A 7 6.59 -8.16 -9.65
C PHE A 7 7.39 -6.87 -9.46
N GLU A 8 8.66 -6.86 -9.84
CA GLU A 8 9.45 -5.62 -9.81
C GLU A 8 8.86 -4.56 -10.74
N LEU A 9 8.41 -4.96 -11.91
CA LEU A 9 7.76 -4.05 -12.86
C LEU A 9 6.47 -3.48 -12.27
N LEU A 10 5.63 -4.33 -11.65
CA LEU A 10 4.39 -3.91 -11.03
C LEU A 10 4.64 -2.95 -9.85
N ALA A 11 5.63 -3.25 -9.01
CA ALA A 11 5.97 -2.40 -7.88
C ALA A 11 6.49 -1.02 -8.34
N ASN A 12 7.31 -0.98 -9.37
CA ASN A 12 7.81 0.26 -9.94
C ASN A 12 6.69 1.06 -10.59
N TYR A 13 5.76 0.41 -11.28
CA TYR A 13 4.59 1.06 -11.87
C TYR A 13 3.71 1.68 -10.77
N ASN A 14 3.49 0.94 -9.69
CA ASN A 14 2.71 1.42 -8.55
C ASN A 14 3.34 2.69 -7.95
N GLN A 15 4.66 2.68 -7.73
CA GLN A 15 5.39 3.85 -7.23
C GLN A 15 5.32 5.03 -8.20
N TRP A 16 5.32 4.76 -9.50
CA TRP A 16 5.24 5.81 -10.52
C TRP A 16 3.83 6.41 -10.58
N MET A 17 2.79 5.58 -10.47
CA MET A 17 1.39 6.03 -10.58
C MET A 17 0.87 6.74 -9.33
N ASN A 18 1.23 6.27 -8.14
CA ASN A 18 0.68 6.81 -6.91
C ASN A 18 0.93 8.30 -6.73
N PRO A 19 2.15 8.84 -6.95
CA PRO A 19 2.35 10.28 -6.86
C PRO A 19 1.43 11.08 -7.77
N LYS A 20 1.15 10.58 -8.98
CA LYS A 20 0.25 11.26 -9.93
C LYS A 20 -1.18 11.33 -9.39
N ILE A 21 -1.67 10.23 -8.84
CA ILE A 21 -3.01 10.14 -8.26
C ILE A 21 -3.11 11.06 -7.03
N TYR A 22 -2.11 11.02 -6.16
CA TYR A 22 -2.10 11.80 -4.94
C TYR A 22 -1.90 13.30 -5.22
N ASP A 23 -1.09 13.67 -6.21
CA ASP A 23 -0.94 15.05 -6.64
C ASP A 23 -2.26 15.60 -7.18
N ALA A 24 -2.98 14.82 -7.96
CA ALA A 24 -4.31 15.20 -8.44
C ALA A 24 -5.29 15.37 -7.27
N ALA A 25 -5.28 14.44 -6.31
CA ALA A 25 -6.13 14.54 -5.14
C ALA A 25 -5.79 15.76 -4.27
N ALA A 26 -4.51 16.13 -4.19
CA ALA A 26 -4.04 17.28 -3.41
C ALA A 26 -4.53 18.61 -3.98
N GLN A 27 -5.01 18.66 -5.23
CA GLN A 27 -5.64 19.86 -5.81
C GLN A 27 -7.06 20.08 -5.30
N LEU A 28 -7.67 19.07 -4.69
CA LEU A 28 -9.02 19.17 -4.17
C LEU A 28 -8.99 19.73 -2.74
N SER A 29 -10.07 20.42 -2.35
CA SER A 29 -10.24 20.86 -0.97
C SER A 29 -10.47 19.68 -0.04
N ALA A 30 -10.26 19.88 1.27
CA ALA A 30 -10.55 18.85 2.27
C ALA A 30 -12.02 18.42 2.20
N ASP A 31 -12.95 19.37 1.97
CA ASP A 31 -14.38 19.06 1.83
C ASP A 31 -14.64 18.18 0.61
N GLU A 32 -14.02 18.48 -0.52
CA GLU A 32 -14.17 17.70 -1.75
C GLU A 32 -13.64 16.27 -1.59
N LEU A 33 -12.49 16.13 -0.90
CA LEU A 33 -11.87 14.82 -0.63
C LEU A 33 -12.75 13.97 0.29
N ALA A 34 -13.41 14.58 1.27
CA ALA A 34 -14.25 13.89 2.25
C ALA A 34 -15.70 13.73 1.80
N LYS A 35 -16.09 14.36 0.68
CA LYS A 35 -17.47 14.33 0.21
C LYS A 35 -17.90 12.93 -0.17
N ASP A 36 -19.07 12.51 0.34
CA ASP A 36 -19.69 11.23 -0.07
C ASP A 36 -20.15 11.35 -1.53
N ARG A 37 -19.61 10.47 -2.37
CA ARG A 37 -19.91 10.44 -3.81
C ARG A 37 -20.68 9.20 -4.23
N GLY A 38 -21.24 8.46 -3.25
CA GLY A 38 -21.95 7.23 -3.53
C GLY A 38 -21.05 6.05 -3.90
N ALA A 39 -19.72 6.20 -3.77
CA ALA A 39 -18.77 5.12 -3.98
C ALA A 39 -18.79 4.16 -2.80
N PHE A 40 -18.29 2.94 -2.98
CA PHE A 40 -18.30 1.90 -1.96
C PHE A 40 -17.63 2.36 -0.64
N PHE A 41 -16.53 3.09 -0.73
CA PHE A 41 -15.83 3.64 0.45
C PHE A 41 -16.18 5.12 0.72
N GLY A 42 -17.28 5.59 0.14
CA GLY A 42 -17.88 6.88 0.38
C GLY A 42 -17.22 8.04 -0.37
N SER A 43 -15.96 8.33 -0.09
CA SER A 43 -15.25 9.50 -0.59
C SER A 43 -13.96 9.13 -1.31
N ILE A 44 -13.34 10.13 -1.98
CA ILE A 44 -12.01 9.98 -2.55
C ILE A 44 -11.01 9.64 -1.44
N LEU A 45 -11.05 10.39 -0.33
CA LEU A 45 -10.18 10.13 0.81
C LEU A 45 -10.40 8.72 1.39
N GLY A 46 -11.67 8.29 1.51
CA GLY A 46 -12.02 6.96 1.98
C GLY A 46 -11.46 5.86 1.07
N THR A 47 -11.55 6.07 -0.24
CA THR A 47 -11.03 5.11 -1.22
C THR A 47 -9.51 5.00 -1.16
N LEU A 48 -8.81 6.13 -1.07
CA LEU A 48 -7.34 6.13 -0.97
C LEU A 48 -6.88 5.47 0.34
N ASN A 49 -7.56 5.74 1.45
CA ASN A 49 -7.30 5.05 2.72
C ASN A 49 -7.54 3.55 2.61
N HIS A 50 -8.62 3.14 1.94
CA HIS A 50 -8.93 1.72 1.76
C HIS A 50 -7.81 0.96 1.05
N ILE A 51 -7.23 1.56 0.01
CA ILE A 51 -6.12 0.93 -0.73
C ILE A 51 -4.91 0.75 0.21
N VAL A 52 -4.59 1.74 1.02
CA VAL A 52 -3.50 1.64 2.01
C VAL A 52 -3.81 0.58 3.07
N VAL A 53 -5.05 0.52 3.55
CA VAL A 53 -5.51 -0.51 4.50
C VAL A 53 -5.32 -1.91 3.90
N GLY A 54 -5.76 -2.10 2.66
CA GLY A 54 -5.62 -3.38 1.97
C GLY A 54 -4.16 -3.82 1.81
N ASP A 55 -3.32 -2.89 1.36
CA ASP A 55 -1.89 -3.15 1.23
C ASP A 55 -1.26 -3.52 2.57
N THR A 56 -1.63 -2.80 3.63
CA THR A 56 -1.11 -3.07 4.98
C THR A 56 -1.50 -4.47 5.46
N ILE A 57 -2.74 -4.85 5.29
CA ILE A 57 -3.22 -6.18 5.70
C ILE A 57 -2.42 -7.28 5.00
N TRP A 58 -2.28 -7.19 3.68
CA TRP A 58 -1.58 -8.20 2.90
C TRP A 58 -0.08 -8.23 3.21
N LEU A 59 0.57 -7.06 3.32
CA LEU A 59 2.00 -7.00 3.62
C LEU A 59 2.30 -7.54 5.02
N LYS A 60 1.45 -7.24 6.00
CA LYS A 60 1.59 -7.81 7.35
C LYS A 60 1.45 -9.34 7.33
N ARG A 61 0.57 -9.86 6.50
CA ARG A 61 0.42 -11.30 6.31
C ARG A 61 1.68 -11.91 5.68
N PHE A 62 2.23 -11.27 4.65
CA PHE A 62 3.49 -11.72 4.03
C PHE A 62 4.65 -11.63 5.01
N ALA A 63 4.66 -10.65 5.90
CA ALA A 63 5.71 -10.46 6.90
C ALA A 63 5.81 -11.63 7.89
N THR A 64 4.79 -12.47 8.00
CA THR A 64 4.84 -13.67 8.83
C THR A 64 5.64 -14.81 8.19
N HIS A 65 5.91 -14.73 6.89
CA HIS A 65 6.67 -15.75 6.19
C HIS A 65 8.18 -15.60 6.49
N PRO A 66 8.91 -16.68 6.78
CA PRO A 66 10.32 -16.58 7.15
C PRO A 66 11.20 -15.82 6.16
N SER A 67 10.95 -15.96 4.87
CA SER A 67 11.72 -15.26 3.83
C SER A 67 11.47 -13.76 3.77
N CYS A 68 10.40 -13.27 4.41
CA CYS A 68 9.98 -11.86 4.36
C CYS A 68 10.18 -11.12 5.69
N GLN A 69 10.53 -11.83 6.77
CA GLN A 69 10.58 -11.22 8.11
C GLN A 69 11.57 -10.07 8.22
N VAL A 70 12.71 -10.15 7.55
CA VAL A 70 13.72 -9.10 7.60
C VAL A 70 13.31 -7.90 6.73
N SER A 71 12.91 -8.16 5.49
CA SER A 71 12.59 -7.08 4.53
C SER A 71 11.28 -6.36 4.86
N LEU A 72 10.35 -7.04 5.54
CA LEU A 72 9.07 -6.45 5.95
C LEU A 72 8.97 -6.16 7.45
N ARG A 73 10.10 -6.13 8.16
CA ARG A 73 10.09 -5.93 9.62
C ARG A 73 9.40 -4.65 10.07
N GLU A 74 9.56 -3.56 9.32
CA GLU A 74 8.92 -2.28 9.65
C GLU A 74 7.41 -2.34 9.42
N ILE A 75 6.98 -3.02 8.36
CA ILE A 75 5.56 -3.26 8.09
C ILE A 75 4.94 -4.07 9.24
N ALA A 76 5.66 -5.08 9.73
CA ALA A 76 5.17 -5.93 10.81
C ALA A 76 4.89 -5.15 12.10
N THR A 77 5.56 -4.01 12.31
CA THR A 77 5.36 -3.17 13.50
C THR A 77 4.14 -2.25 13.41
N LEU A 78 3.56 -2.11 12.22
CA LEU A 78 2.37 -1.26 12.05
C LEU A 78 1.18 -1.88 12.80
N ASP A 79 0.32 -1.01 13.30
CA ASP A 79 -0.93 -1.45 13.93
C ASP A 79 -1.80 -2.21 12.93
N ASN A 80 -2.50 -3.23 13.39
CA ASN A 80 -3.45 -3.94 12.56
C ASN A 80 -4.65 -3.05 12.26
N PRO A 81 -5.02 -2.88 10.98
CA PRO A 81 -6.25 -2.15 10.65
C PRO A 81 -7.47 -2.81 11.32
N THR A 82 -8.38 -1.98 11.82
CA THR A 82 -9.56 -2.45 12.55
C THR A 82 -10.73 -2.78 11.62
N SER A 83 -10.74 -2.22 10.42
CA SER A 83 -11.77 -2.48 9.41
C SER A 83 -11.26 -2.09 8.03
N LEU A 84 -11.91 -2.61 6.98
CA LEU A 84 -11.55 -2.30 5.59
C LEU A 84 -11.82 -0.85 5.21
N ASN A 85 -12.72 -0.17 5.91
CA ASN A 85 -13.07 1.22 5.65
C ASN A 85 -12.47 2.19 6.67
N GLN A 86 -11.47 1.76 7.42
CA GLN A 86 -10.79 2.61 8.40
C GLN A 86 -10.12 3.80 7.71
N ILE A 87 -10.28 4.99 8.30
CA ILE A 87 -9.55 6.18 7.88
C ILE A 87 -8.26 6.25 8.70
N LEU A 88 -7.16 5.78 8.14
CA LEU A 88 -5.86 5.81 8.81
C LEU A 88 -5.33 7.24 8.93
N PHE A 89 -5.54 8.04 7.89
CA PHE A 89 -5.11 9.43 7.84
C PHE A 89 -6.27 10.30 7.36
N GLY A 90 -6.63 11.30 8.15
CA GLY A 90 -7.76 12.20 7.85
C GLY A 90 -7.43 13.32 6.87
N ASP A 91 -6.15 13.49 6.48
CA ASP A 91 -5.75 14.51 5.52
C ASP A 91 -4.85 13.92 4.44
N ILE A 92 -4.88 14.56 3.26
CA ILE A 92 -4.17 14.04 2.10
C ILE A 92 -2.65 14.15 2.24
N ALA A 93 -2.15 15.14 2.97
CA ALA A 93 -0.71 15.34 3.12
C ALA A 93 -0.06 14.18 3.87
N HIS A 94 -0.63 13.82 5.02
CA HIS A 94 -0.11 12.69 5.82
C HIS A 94 -0.33 11.35 5.12
N LEU A 95 -1.46 11.20 4.44
CA LEU A 95 -1.72 9.98 3.67
C LEU A 95 -0.71 9.82 2.53
N THR A 96 -0.35 10.91 1.86
CA THR A 96 0.66 10.93 0.79
C THR A 96 2.03 10.48 1.32
N GLU A 97 2.45 11.01 2.46
CA GLU A 97 3.72 10.63 3.09
C GLU A 97 3.74 9.13 3.40
N HIS A 98 2.66 8.62 3.98
CA HIS A 98 2.57 7.21 4.33
C HIS A 98 2.55 6.33 3.06
N ARG A 99 1.81 6.73 2.01
CA ARG A 99 1.78 6.01 0.74
C ARG A 99 3.16 5.95 0.10
N THR A 100 3.88 7.06 0.12
CA THR A 100 5.24 7.12 -0.43
C THR A 100 6.18 6.15 0.31
N TRP A 101 6.13 6.17 1.64
CA TRP A 101 6.89 5.24 2.46
C TRP A 101 6.53 3.79 2.15
N LEU A 102 5.24 3.48 2.07
CA LEU A 102 4.74 2.14 1.79
C LEU A 102 5.20 1.64 0.42
N ASP A 103 5.17 2.50 -0.59
CA ASP A 103 5.64 2.14 -1.95
C ASP A 103 7.12 1.77 -1.93
N TRP A 104 7.96 2.49 -1.18
CA TRP A 104 9.37 2.16 -1.03
C TRP A 104 9.55 0.83 -0.28
N GLN A 105 8.72 0.55 0.72
CA GLN A 105 8.75 -0.73 1.43
C GLN A 105 8.43 -1.89 0.49
N ILE A 106 7.45 -1.71 -0.39
CA ILE A 106 7.08 -2.73 -1.38
C ILE A 106 8.23 -2.99 -2.36
N ILE A 107 8.83 -1.93 -2.89
CA ILE A 107 9.96 -2.04 -3.83
C ILE A 107 11.13 -2.76 -3.17
N HIS A 108 11.48 -2.36 -1.95
CA HIS A 108 12.56 -2.98 -1.20
C HIS A 108 12.29 -4.47 -0.95
N TRP A 109 11.09 -4.80 -0.48
CA TRP A 109 10.70 -6.18 -0.23
C TRP A 109 10.83 -7.04 -1.48
N ILE A 110 10.30 -6.59 -2.61
CA ILE A 110 10.34 -7.35 -3.85
C ILE A 110 11.78 -7.50 -4.35
N SER A 111 12.64 -6.49 -4.14
CA SER A 111 14.04 -6.58 -4.54
C SER A 111 14.80 -7.68 -3.78
N GLU A 112 14.37 -7.99 -2.56
CA GLU A 112 14.98 -9.02 -1.71
C GLU A 112 14.42 -10.43 -1.97
N LEU A 113 13.29 -10.54 -2.69
CA LEU A 113 12.70 -11.85 -3.00
C LEU A 113 13.51 -12.58 -4.06
N THR A 114 13.58 -13.91 -3.91
CA THR A 114 14.17 -14.80 -4.91
C THR A 114 13.05 -15.57 -5.62
N GLU A 115 13.39 -16.20 -6.75
CA GLU A 115 12.44 -17.09 -7.42
C GLU A 115 12.02 -18.27 -6.52
N ASP A 116 12.93 -18.75 -5.70
CA ASP A 116 12.63 -19.83 -4.74
C ASP A 116 11.60 -19.36 -3.71
N ASP A 117 11.72 -18.11 -3.21
CA ASP A 117 10.75 -17.54 -2.29
C ASP A 117 9.35 -17.47 -2.92
N LEU A 118 9.27 -17.12 -4.20
CA LEU A 118 8.00 -17.00 -4.91
C LEU A 118 7.34 -18.36 -5.19
N ALA A 119 8.10 -19.43 -5.11
CA ALA A 119 7.59 -20.79 -5.29
C ALA A 119 6.96 -21.36 -4.01
N VAL A 120 7.16 -20.70 -2.87
CA VAL A 120 6.64 -21.16 -1.58
C VAL A 120 5.20 -20.71 -1.40
N THR A 121 4.33 -21.66 -1.04
CA THR A 121 2.92 -21.38 -0.78
C THR A 121 2.76 -20.74 0.61
N LEU A 122 2.06 -19.62 0.68
CA LEU A 122 1.68 -19.01 1.96
C LEU A 122 0.52 -19.79 2.58
N SER A 123 0.66 -20.08 3.84
CA SER A 123 -0.38 -20.77 4.61
C SER A 123 -1.08 -19.82 5.58
#